data_a5ae2ebf4a42464a57de4de6698286e9
#
_entry.id   a5ae2ebf4a42464a57de4de6698286e9
#
_cell.length_a   1.000
_cell.length_b   1.000
_cell.length_c   1.000
_cell.angle_alpha   90.00
_cell.angle_beta   90.00
_cell.angle_gamma   90.00
#
_symmetry.space_group_name_H-M   'P 1'
#
loop_
_entity.id
_entity.type
_entity.pdbx_description
1 polymer ?
#
loop_
_entity_poly.entity_id
_entity_poly.type
_entity_poly.pdbx_seq_one_letter_code
_entity_poly.pdbx_strand_id
1 'polypeptide(L)'
;MNKKTLAMAMVVSLMAVFVGAQDRTPSASSNEPQMKTMPAQKMLVVESKGDPNVAAMNAFSILFKTFFSIPGARMAPPRARWQNIATAPKNEWVGLYALPLPEQVTALPPGSAGAKIDIWQYGEVAEILHVGGYDKEMPVVEKLVKYIKDKGYEIAGPHEEEYLKGPESGPDTSAYQTIIRYQVRKK
;
A
#
# COMPACT_ATOMS: atom_id res chain seq x y z
N MET A 1 11.86 -9.95 68.62
CA MET A 1 11.61 -8.51 68.56
C MET A 1 11.84 -8.09 67.13
N ASN A 2 10.76 -7.85 66.40
CA ASN A 2 10.75 -7.68 64.95
C ASN A 2 10.86 -6.20 64.56
N LYS A 3 11.88 -5.90 63.78
CA LYS A 3 11.97 -4.59 63.07
C LYS A 3 11.41 -4.77 61.66
N LYS A 4 10.20 -4.28 61.44
CA LYS A 4 9.65 -4.16 60.08
C LYS A 4 10.10 -2.82 59.54
N THR A 5 11.00 -2.84 58.59
CA THR A 5 11.44 -1.69 57.81
C THR A 5 10.43 -1.47 56.71
N LEU A 6 9.74 -0.35 56.74
CA LEU A 6 8.81 0.12 55.70
C LEU A 6 9.61 0.77 54.58
N ALA A 7 9.73 0.10 53.44
CA ALA A 7 10.30 0.67 52.25
C ALA A 7 9.22 1.46 51.51
N MET A 8 9.36 2.77 51.53
CA MET A 8 8.52 3.72 50.80
C MET A 8 8.96 3.71 49.32
N ALA A 9 8.18 3.05 48.46
CA ALA A 9 8.39 3.05 47.02
C ALA A 9 7.98 4.41 46.47
N MET A 10 8.96 5.15 46.01
CA MET A 10 8.80 6.43 45.31
C MET A 10 8.36 6.08 43.85
N VAL A 11 7.07 6.25 43.58
CA VAL A 11 6.53 6.14 42.22
C VAL A 11 6.92 7.38 41.47
N VAL A 12 7.99 7.33 40.72
CA VAL A 12 8.31 8.33 39.69
C VAL A 12 7.37 8.08 38.51
N SER A 13 6.32 8.92 38.45
CA SER A 13 5.42 8.96 37.29
C SER A 13 6.17 9.55 36.10
N LEU A 14 6.73 8.68 35.28
CA LEU A 14 7.29 9.06 33.97
C LEU A 14 6.11 9.27 33.03
N MET A 15 5.63 10.52 32.94
CA MET A 15 4.75 10.91 31.85
C MET A 15 5.55 10.80 30.55
N ALA A 16 5.47 9.65 29.91
CA ALA A 16 5.84 9.50 28.52
C ALA A 16 4.86 10.34 27.70
N VAL A 17 5.33 11.46 27.20
CA VAL A 17 4.65 12.19 26.13
C VAL A 17 4.60 11.24 24.93
N PHE A 18 3.51 10.55 24.77
CA PHE A 18 3.14 9.90 23.53
C PHE A 18 2.89 10.99 22.50
N VAL A 19 3.96 11.44 21.83
CA VAL A 19 3.82 12.07 20.52
C VAL A 19 3.19 11.01 19.63
N GLY A 20 1.93 11.24 19.29
CA GLY A 20 1.10 10.31 18.57
C GLY A 20 1.77 9.81 17.29
N ALA A 21 2.22 8.57 17.35
CA ALA A 21 2.16 7.74 16.17
C ALA A 21 0.66 7.72 15.81
N GLN A 22 0.29 8.47 14.77
CA GLN A 22 -1.04 8.34 14.20
C GLN A 22 -1.16 6.87 13.81
N ASP A 23 -1.91 6.16 14.61
CA ASP A 23 -2.40 4.83 14.32
C ASP A 23 -3.19 4.98 13.02
N ARG A 24 -2.51 4.75 11.88
CA ARG A 24 -3.17 4.65 10.59
C ARG A 24 -3.84 3.28 10.56
N THR A 25 -4.89 3.13 11.35
CA THR A 25 -5.93 2.21 10.97
C THR A 25 -6.28 2.59 9.54
N PRO A 26 -6.22 1.67 8.57
CA PRO A 26 -6.76 1.92 7.25
C PRO A 26 -8.16 2.46 7.46
N SER A 27 -8.40 3.72 7.08
CA SER A 27 -9.76 4.24 7.02
C SER A 27 -10.54 3.18 6.29
N ALA A 28 -11.56 2.61 6.95
CA ALA A 28 -12.31 1.51 6.38
C ALA A 28 -12.77 1.95 4.99
N SER A 29 -12.08 1.44 3.97
CA SER A 29 -12.36 1.81 2.59
C SER A 29 -13.77 1.33 2.35
N SER A 30 -14.64 2.25 2.03
CA SER A 30 -16.04 1.95 1.74
C SER A 30 -16.13 1.23 0.40
N ASN A 31 -17.09 0.32 0.25
CA ASN A 31 -17.49 -0.21 -1.05
C ASN A 31 -18.11 0.88 -1.95
N GLU A 32 -18.20 2.12 -1.43
CA GLU A 32 -18.56 3.30 -2.19
C GLU A 32 -17.31 4.12 -2.53
N PRO A 33 -17.23 4.69 -3.74
CA PRO A 33 -16.11 5.53 -4.14
C PRO A 33 -15.98 6.76 -3.26
N GLN A 34 -14.76 7.14 -2.93
CA GLN A 34 -14.48 8.35 -2.15
C GLN A 34 -13.30 9.14 -2.71
N MET A 35 -13.33 10.45 -2.50
CA MET A 35 -12.20 11.34 -2.76
C MET A 35 -11.36 11.48 -1.50
N LYS A 36 -10.02 11.59 -1.69
CA LYS A 36 -9.07 11.67 -0.59
C LYS A 36 -7.83 12.46 -1.02
N THR A 37 -7.19 13.14 -0.10
CA THR A 37 -5.85 13.71 -0.31
C THR A 37 -4.83 12.84 0.37
N MET A 38 -3.80 12.45 -0.34
CA MET A 38 -2.70 11.63 0.17
C MET A 38 -1.35 12.35 0.00
N PRO A 39 -0.46 12.27 1.00
CA PRO A 39 0.89 12.80 0.86
C PRO A 39 1.71 11.93 -0.12
N ALA A 40 2.81 12.49 -0.62
CA ALA A 40 3.84 11.70 -1.26
C ALA A 40 4.35 10.61 -0.31
N GLN A 41 4.73 9.46 -0.85
CA GLN A 41 5.19 8.34 -0.04
C GLN A 41 6.45 7.71 -0.65
N LYS A 42 7.46 7.50 0.20
CA LYS A 42 8.67 6.75 -0.16
C LYS A 42 8.34 5.28 -0.26
N MET A 43 8.75 4.65 -1.34
CA MET A 43 8.43 3.27 -1.67
C MET A 43 9.69 2.49 -2.03
N LEU A 44 9.77 1.24 -1.60
CA LEU A 44 10.59 0.22 -2.25
C LEU A 44 9.82 -0.28 -3.45
N VAL A 45 10.42 -0.27 -4.64
CA VAL A 45 9.75 -0.61 -5.90
C VAL A 45 10.51 -1.66 -6.66
N VAL A 46 9.80 -2.64 -7.20
CA VAL A 46 10.28 -3.63 -8.17
C VAL A 46 9.42 -3.53 -9.42
N GLU A 47 10.05 -3.30 -10.57
CA GLU A 47 9.37 -3.29 -11.86
C GLU A 47 9.36 -4.69 -12.46
N SER A 48 8.24 -5.06 -13.06
CA SER A 48 8.11 -6.32 -13.79
C SER A 48 7.25 -6.13 -15.05
N LYS A 49 7.61 -6.80 -16.12
CA LYS A 49 6.88 -6.80 -17.39
C LYS A 49 6.32 -8.20 -17.67
N GLY A 50 5.08 -8.25 -18.13
CA GLY A 50 4.41 -9.48 -18.53
C GLY A 50 3.07 -9.72 -17.88
N ASP A 51 2.49 -10.89 -18.11
CA ASP A 51 1.24 -11.30 -17.46
C ASP A 51 1.42 -11.35 -15.93
N PRO A 52 0.65 -10.57 -15.15
CA PRO A 52 0.74 -10.55 -13.69
C PRO A 52 0.66 -11.92 -13.03
N ASN A 53 -0.13 -12.84 -13.59
CA ASN A 53 -0.25 -14.19 -13.03
C ASN A 53 1.08 -14.96 -13.02
N VAL A 54 2.06 -14.53 -13.84
CA VAL A 54 3.38 -15.14 -13.96
C VAL A 54 4.45 -14.19 -13.41
N ALA A 55 4.44 -12.95 -13.85
CA ALA A 55 5.49 -11.96 -13.58
C ALA A 55 5.47 -11.44 -12.13
N ALA A 56 4.29 -11.34 -11.50
CA ALA A 56 4.14 -10.80 -10.15
C ALA A 56 4.85 -11.63 -9.09
N MET A 57 4.87 -12.95 -9.22
CA MET A 57 5.49 -13.82 -8.21
C MET A 57 6.98 -13.52 -8.02
N ASN A 58 7.71 -13.35 -9.12
CA ASN A 58 9.13 -12.99 -9.07
C ASN A 58 9.34 -11.57 -8.50
N ALA A 59 8.51 -10.62 -8.92
CA ALA A 59 8.58 -9.24 -8.44
C ALA A 59 8.32 -9.15 -6.93
N PHE A 60 7.29 -9.83 -6.42
CA PHE A 60 7.03 -9.89 -4.98
C PHE A 60 8.13 -10.61 -4.20
N SER A 61 8.72 -11.67 -4.78
CA SER A 61 9.86 -12.35 -4.15
C SER A 61 11.06 -11.42 -3.93
N ILE A 62 11.43 -10.64 -4.95
CA ILE A 62 12.49 -9.62 -4.85
C ILE A 62 12.09 -8.53 -3.86
N LEU A 63 10.86 -8.04 -3.96
CA LEU A 63 10.32 -6.98 -3.11
C LEU A 63 10.39 -7.34 -1.63
N PHE A 64 9.83 -8.50 -1.24
CA PHE A 64 9.81 -8.92 0.16
C PHE A 64 11.21 -9.29 0.67
N LYS A 65 12.03 -9.98 -0.13
CA LYS A 65 13.42 -10.28 0.26
C LYS A 65 14.19 -9.01 0.58
N THR A 66 14.09 -8.00 -0.28
CA THR A 66 14.75 -6.70 -0.06
C THR A 66 14.15 -5.99 1.14
N PHE A 67 12.84 -5.93 1.25
CA PHE A 67 12.14 -5.22 2.33
C PHE A 67 12.54 -5.74 3.72
N PHE A 68 12.53 -7.06 3.90
CA PHE A 68 12.90 -7.67 5.19
C PHE A 68 14.38 -7.56 5.54
N SER A 69 15.24 -7.18 4.58
CA SER A 69 16.64 -6.87 4.86
C SER A 69 16.87 -5.42 5.31
N ILE A 70 15.84 -4.56 5.29
CA ILE A 70 15.92 -3.15 5.69
C ILE A 70 15.63 -3.03 7.19
N PRO A 71 16.59 -2.55 8.01
CA PRO A 71 16.36 -2.38 9.44
C PRO A 71 15.22 -1.38 9.72
N GLY A 72 14.31 -1.77 10.61
CA GLY A 72 13.19 -0.91 11.02
C GLY A 72 12.04 -0.82 10.02
N ALA A 73 12.09 -1.50 8.88
CA ALA A 73 10.96 -1.61 7.98
C ALA A 73 9.79 -2.34 8.67
N ARG A 74 8.60 -1.79 8.55
CA ARG A 74 7.37 -2.37 9.12
C ARG A 74 6.43 -2.75 8.00
N MET A 75 5.92 -3.97 8.04
CA MET A 75 4.96 -4.45 7.05
C MET A 75 3.77 -3.49 6.91
N ALA A 76 3.42 -3.22 5.68
CA ALA A 76 2.22 -2.53 5.26
C ALA A 76 1.65 -3.27 4.05
N PRO A 77 0.38 -3.06 3.71
CA PRO A 77 -0.20 -3.65 2.50
C PRO A 77 0.66 -3.32 1.27
N PRO A 78 1.07 -4.33 0.49
CA PRO A 78 1.80 -4.09 -0.75
C PRO A 78 0.89 -3.43 -1.78
N ARG A 79 1.51 -2.72 -2.74
CA ARG A 79 0.82 -2.01 -3.80
C ARG A 79 1.36 -2.39 -5.15
N ALA A 80 0.52 -2.23 -6.18
CA ALA A 80 0.96 -2.29 -7.56
C ALA A 80 0.42 -1.07 -8.32
N ARG A 81 1.24 -0.52 -9.24
CA ARG A 81 0.84 0.47 -10.25
C ARG A 81 1.00 -0.12 -11.62
N TRP A 82 -0.04 -0.01 -12.42
CA TRP A 82 -0.09 -0.54 -13.77
C TRP A 82 0.06 0.60 -14.77
N GLN A 83 1.21 0.62 -15.47
CA GLN A 83 1.57 1.76 -16.33
C GLN A 83 0.79 1.80 -17.65
N ASN A 84 0.42 0.66 -18.20
CA ASN A 84 -0.11 0.53 -19.56
C ASN A 84 -1.30 -0.45 -19.68
N ILE A 85 -2.00 -0.71 -18.60
CA ILE A 85 -3.12 -1.67 -18.52
C ILE A 85 -4.24 -1.37 -19.55
N ALA A 86 -4.45 -0.10 -19.88
CA ALA A 86 -5.49 0.32 -20.82
C ALA A 86 -5.05 0.29 -22.29
N THR A 87 -3.77 0.14 -22.58
CA THR A 87 -3.22 0.35 -23.93
C THR A 87 -2.40 -0.83 -24.49
N ALA A 88 -2.05 -1.79 -23.64
CA ALA A 88 -1.22 -2.92 -24.03
C ALA A 88 -1.91 -4.27 -23.76
N PRO A 89 -1.58 -5.32 -24.51
CA PRO A 89 -2.00 -6.67 -24.19
C PRO A 89 -1.37 -7.14 -22.88
N LYS A 90 -2.03 -8.05 -22.18
CA LYS A 90 -1.69 -8.47 -20.81
C LYS A 90 -0.25 -8.97 -20.64
N ASN A 91 0.29 -9.63 -21.65
CA ASN A 91 1.67 -10.12 -21.65
C ASN A 91 2.73 -9.01 -21.81
N GLU A 92 2.30 -7.77 -22.02
CA GLU A 92 3.16 -6.59 -22.12
C GLU A 92 2.91 -5.57 -21.00
N TRP A 93 2.04 -5.89 -20.05
CA TRP A 93 1.79 -4.99 -18.94
C TRP A 93 3.07 -4.74 -18.13
N VAL A 94 3.22 -3.49 -17.70
CA VAL A 94 4.30 -3.07 -16.81
C VAL A 94 3.71 -2.78 -15.46
N GLY A 95 4.08 -3.60 -14.48
CA GLY A 95 3.69 -3.46 -13.08
C GLY A 95 4.84 -2.93 -12.23
N LEU A 96 4.57 -1.92 -11.42
CA LEU A 96 5.46 -1.43 -10.36
C LEU A 96 4.94 -1.96 -9.03
N TYR A 97 5.55 -3.00 -8.51
CA TYR A 97 5.19 -3.61 -7.21
C TYR A 97 5.95 -2.90 -6.10
N ALA A 98 5.28 -2.52 -5.02
CA ALA A 98 5.88 -1.65 -4.04
C ALA A 98 5.44 -1.91 -2.59
N LEU A 99 6.32 -1.55 -1.66
CA LEU A 99 6.06 -1.47 -0.22
C LEU A 99 6.47 -0.10 0.31
N PRO A 100 5.69 0.51 1.21
CA PRO A 100 6.06 1.76 1.85
C PRO A 100 7.37 1.63 2.64
N LEU A 101 8.25 2.60 2.50
CA LEU A 101 9.50 2.69 3.26
C LEU A 101 9.43 3.80 4.31
N PRO A 102 10.09 3.62 5.45
CA PRO A 102 10.35 4.69 6.40
C PRO A 102 11.17 5.83 5.76
N GLU A 103 10.90 7.07 6.15
CA GLU A 103 11.56 8.26 5.59
C GLU A 103 13.09 8.26 5.75
N GLN A 104 13.60 7.67 6.84
CA GLN A 104 15.03 7.58 7.12
C GLN A 104 15.79 6.61 6.20
N VAL A 105 15.11 5.76 5.43
CA VAL A 105 15.77 4.85 4.49
C VAL A 105 16.20 5.64 3.25
N THR A 106 17.51 5.83 3.08
CA THR A 106 18.10 6.57 1.97
C THR A 106 18.84 5.70 0.95
N ALA A 107 19.17 4.46 1.33
CA ALA A 107 19.83 3.49 0.47
C ALA A 107 19.33 2.09 0.74
N LEU A 108 19.39 1.24 -0.27
CA LEU A 108 19.06 -0.17 -0.14
C LEU A 108 20.28 -0.99 0.30
N PRO A 109 20.09 -2.09 1.04
CA PRO A 109 21.16 -3.00 1.41
C PRO A 109 21.84 -3.63 0.19
N PRO A 110 23.08 -4.11 0.31
CA PRO A 110 23.72 -4.91 -0.74
C PRO A 110 22.88 -6.14 -1.12
N GLY A 111 22.86 -6.47 -2.40
CA GLY A 111 22.06 -7.58 -2.92
C GLY A 111 20.61 -7.25 -3.27
N SER A 112 20.22 -5.98 -3.23
CA SER A 112 18.88 -5.49 -3.61
C SER A 112 18.68 -5.35 -5.14
N ALA A 113 19.37 -6.16 -5.92
CA ALA A 113 19.26 -6.11 -7.39
C ALA A 113 17.82 -6.26 -7.86
N GLY A 114 17.38 -5.39 -8.76
CA GLY A 114 16.00 -5.35 -9.27
C GLY A 114 15.03 -4.52 -8.43
N ALA A 115 15.46 -4.01 -7.27
CA ALA A 115 14.68 -3.08 -6.45
C ALA A 115 15.27 -1.67 -6.45
N LYS A 116 14.43 -0.65 -6.30
CA LYS A 116 14.82 0.76 -6.18
C LYS A 116 13.99 1.47 -5.14
N ILE A 117 14.51 2.60 -4.63
CA ILE A 117 13.71 3.55 -3.85
C ILE A 117 13.07 4.53 -4.84
N ASP A 118 11.79 4.80 -4.65
CA ASP A 118 11.04 5.78 -5.45
C ASP A 118 10.13 6.61 -4.54
N ILE A 119 9.73 7.79 -5.00
CA ILE A 119 8.77 8.65 -4.31
C ILE A 119 7.47 8.65 -5.13
N TRP A 120 6.45 7.98 -4.60
CA TRP A 120 5.14 8.00 -5.21
C TRP A 120 4.38 9.26 -4.81
N GLN A 121 4.20 10.14 -5.78
CA GLN A 121 3.35 11.32 -5.62
C GLN A 121 1.88 10.91 -5.66
N TYR A 122 1.05 11.52 -4.80
CA TYR A 122 -0.39 11.26 -4.77
C TYR A 122 -1.20 12.53 -5.01
N GLY A 123 -1.29 13.45 -4.05
CA GLY A 123 -2.22 14.57 -4.12
C GLY A 123 -3.67 14.11 -3.97
N GLU A 124 -4.56 14.59 -4.84
CA GLU A 124 -5.96 14.14 -4.85
C GLU A 124 -6.08 12.78 -5.52
N VAL A 125 -6.77 11.88 -4.85
CA VAL A 125 -7.04 10.52 -5.33
C VAL A 125 -8.51 10.18 -5.16
N ALA A 126 -9.03 9.34 -6.04
CA ALA A 126 -10.28 8.63 -5.85
C ALA A 126 -10.01 7.15 -5.60
N GLU A 127 -10.67 6.56 -4.62
CA GLU A 127 -10.48 5.15 -4.27
C GLU A 127 -11.79 4.45 -3.94
N ILE A 128 -11.78 3.13 -4.04
CA ILE A 128 -12.88 2.24 -3.69
C ILE A 128 -12.33 0.91 -3.20
N LEU A 129 -13.01 0.27 -2.24
CA LEU A 129 -12.71 -1.10 -1.84
C LEU A 129 -13.38 -2.09 -2.78
N HIS A 130 -12.59 -2.99 -3.36
CA HIS A 130 -13.05 -4.22 -3.99
C HIS A 130 -12.94 -5.37 -3.00
N VAL A 131 -14.00 -6.19 -2.91
CA VAL A 131 -14.02 -7.44 -2.13
C VAL A 131 -14.32 -8.58 -3.10
N GLY A 132 -13.36 -9.50 -3.23
CA GLY A 132 -13.44 -10.62 -4.17
C GLY A 132 -12.15 -10.88 -4.93
N GLY A 133 -12.20 -11.85 -5.85
CA GLY A 133 -11.04 -12.18 -6.70
C GLY A 133 -10.71 -11.06 -7.69
N TYR A 134 -9.43 -10.95 -8.05
CA TYR A 134 -8.92 -9.94 -8.99
C TYR A 134 -9.57 -10.00 -10.37
N ASP A 135 -10.05 -11.16 -10.78
CA ASP A 135 -10.80 -11.37 -12.03
C ASP A 135 -12.19 -10.71 -12.04
N LYS A 136 -12.66 -10.23 -10.88
CA LYS A 136 -13.98 -9.60 -10.68
C LYS A 136 -13.92 -8.10 -10.41
N GLU A 137 -12.78 -7.45 -10.60
CA GLU A 137 -12.59 -6.04 -10.27
C GLU A 137 -13.24 -5.07 -11.26
N MET A 138 -13.41 -5.45 -12.53
CA MET A 138 -13.85 -4.54 -13.59
C MET A 138 -15.11 -3.74 -13.26
N PRO A 139 -16.20 -4.32 -12.72
CA PRO A 139 -17.39 -3.53 -12.36
C PRO A 139 -17.11 -2.47 -11.30
N VAL A 140 -16.17 -2.74 -10.36
CA VAL A 140 -15.77 -1.81 -9.31
C VAL A 140 -14.91 -0.69 -9.88
N VAL A 141 -14.00 -1.03 -10.82
CA VAL A 141 -13.20 -0.04 -11.57
C VAL A 141 -14.12 0.90 -12.37
N GLU A 142 -15.11 0.38 -13.08
CA GLU A 142 -16.08 1.17 -13.84
C GLU A 142 -16.87 2.12 -12.94
N LYS A 143 -17.33 1.63 -11.77
CA LYS A 143 -18.01 2.45 -10.75
C LYS A 143 -17.12 3.61 -10.29
N LEU A 144 -15.83 3.36 -10.02
CA LEU A 144 -14.87 4.38 -9.62
C LEU A 144 -14.64 5.40 -10.73
N VAL A 145 -14.44 4.96 -11.96
CA VAL A 145 -14.22 5.83 -13.13
C VAL A 145 -15.43 6.73 -13.39
N LYS A 146 -16.64 6.16 -13.26
CA LYS A 146 -17.87 6.95 -13.37
C LYS A 146 -17.94 8.01 -12.28
N TYR A 147 -17.69 7.65 -11.04
CA TYR A 147 -17.68 8.57 -9.91
C TYR A 147 -16.70 9.75 -10.12
N ILE A 148 -15.47 9.46 -10.58
CA ILE A 148 -14.47 10.50 -10.89
C ILE A 148 -15.03 11.53 -11.89
N LYS A 149 -15.64 11.04 -12.98
CA LYS A 149 -16.24 11.89 -14.02
C LYS A 149 -17.42 12.71 -13.48
N ASP A 150 -18.31 12.08 -12.71
CA ASP A 150 -19.50 12.73 -12.14
C ASP A 150 -19.12 13.86 -11.15
N LYS A 151 -17.96 13.73 -10.49
CA LYS A 151 -17.40 14.77 -9.62
C LYS A 151 -16.66 15.89 -10.35
N GLY A 152 -16.55 15.84 -11.69
CA GLY A 152 -15.86 16.85 -12.49
C GLY A 152 -14.34 16.70 -12.51
N TYR A 153 -13.85 15.49 -12.23
CA TYR A 153 -12.44 15.17 -12.28
C TYR A 153 -12.08 14.28 -13.48
N GLU A 154 -10.80 14.20 -13.76
CA GLU A 154 -10.24 13.24 -14.70
C GLU A 154 -9.11 12.45 -14.05
N ILE A 155 -8.85 11.24 -14.56
CA ILE A 155 -7.74 10.41 -14.14
C ILE A 155 -6.43 11.07 -14.55
N ALA A 156 -5.49 11.22 -13.62
CA ALA A 156 -4.20 11.87 -13.81
C ALA A 156 -3.00 10.97 -13.53
N GLY A 157 -3.23 9.70 -13.19
CA GLY A 157 -2.15 8.74 -12.89
C GLY A 157 -2.52 7.30 -13.25
N PRO A 158 -1.62 6.37 -12.99
CA PRO A 158 -1.83 4.96 -13.30
C PRO A 158 -2.93 4.34 -12.45
N HIS A 159 -3.44 3.20 -12.89
CA HIS A 159 -4.23 2.30 -12.04
C HIS A 159 -3.37 1.79 -10.90
N GLU A 160 -3.80 2.01 -9.66
CA GLU A 160 -3.12 1.53 -8.45
C GLU A 160 -4.02 0.58 -7.66
N GLU A 161 -3.44 -0.50 -7.22
CA GLU A 161 -4.04 -1.48 -6.32
C GLU A 161 -3.24 -1.53 -5.01
N GLU A 162 -3.94 -1.56 -3.85
CA GLU A 162 -3.36 -1.80 -2.53
C GLU A 162 -3.98 -3.06 -1.95
N TYR A 163 -3.18 -4.09 -1.75
CA TYR A 163 -3.64 -5.43 -1.38
C TYR A 163 -3.75 -5.57 0.13
N LEU A 164 -4.96 -5.40 0.67
CA LEU A 164 -5.23 -5.50 2.12
C LEU A 164 -5.32 -6.95 2.58
N LYS A 165 -5.90 -7.80 1.75
CA LYS A 165 -5.97 -9.26 1.90
C LYS A 165 -5.82 -9.90 0.53
N GLY A 166 -5.00 -10.91 0.42
CA GLY A 166 -4.72 -11.62 -0.81
C GLY A 166 -4.51 -13.13 -0.58
N PRO A 167 -3.72 -13.78 -1.43
CA PRO A 167 -3.49 -15.24 -1.37
C PRO A 167 -2.95 -15.76 -0.03
N GLU A 168 -2.28 -14.92 0.75
CA GLU A 168 -1.80 -15.23 2.10
C GLU A 168 -2.94 -15.49 3.10
N SER A 169 -4.15 -15.03 2.78
CA SER A 169 -5.36 -15.25 3.60
C SER A 169 -6.04 -16.59 3.31
N GLY A 170 -5.54 -17.36 2.34
CA GLY A 170 -6.07 -18.66 1.96
C GLY A 170 -6.61 -18.70 0.52
N PRO A 171 -7.10 -19.87 0.08
CA PRO A 171 -7.55 -20.10 -1.30
C PRO A 171 -8.90 -19.47 -1.64
N ASP A 172 -9.68 -19.05 -0.64
CA ASP A 172 -10.97 -18.41 -0.86
C ASP A 172 -10.81 -16.97 -1.34
N THR A 173 -10.87 -16.78 -2.65
CA THR A 173 -10.75 -15.46 -3.27
C THR A 173 -11.90 -14.52 -2.94
N SER A 174 -13.02 -14.99 -2.42
CA SER A 174 -14.17 -14.15 -2.03
C SER A 174 -13.86 -13.25 -0.83
N ALA A 175 -12.82 -13.60 -0.05
CA ALA A 175 -12.36 -12.84 1.10
C ALA A 175 -11.24 -11.83 0.78
N TYR A 176 -10.74 -11.78 -0.46
CA TYR A 176 -9.70 -10.83 -0.86
C TYR A 176 -10.23 -9.41 -0.78
N GLN A 177 -9.34 -8.49 -0.46
CA GLN A 177 -9.66 -7.07 -0.30
C GLN A 177 -8.57 -6.22 -0.96
N THR A 178 -8.98 -5.46 -1.96
CA THR A 178 -8.09 -4.58 -2.73
C THR A 178 -8.66 -3.16 -2.75
N ILE A 179 -7.86 -2.17 -2.38
CA ILE A 179 -8.22 -0.78 -2.67
C ILE A 179 -7.77 -0.48 -4.09
N ILE A 180 -8.73 -0.14 -4.94
CA ILE A 180 -8.47 0.36 -6.29
C ILE A 180 -8.41 1.87 -6.21
N ARG A 181 -7.37 2.47 -6.79
CA ARG A 181 -7.10 3.91 -6.66
C ARG A 181 -6.63 4.52 -7.96
N TYR A 182 -7.04 5.77 -8.20
CA TYR A 182 -6.50 6.64 -9.24
C TYR A 182 -6.11 8.00 -8.67
N GLN A 183 -4.97 8.52 -9.07
CA GLN A 183 -4.72 9.95 -8.97
C GLN A 183 -5.70 10.68 -9.88
N VAL A 184 -6.19 11.81 -9.41
CA VAL A 184 -7.18 12.61 -10.14
C VAL A 184 -6.80 14.08 -10.14
N ARG A 185 -7.27 14.82 -11.14
CA ARG A 185 -7.20 16.28 -11.16
C ARG A 185 -8.52 16.87 -11.61
N LYS A 186 -8.82 18.04 -11.12
CA LYS A 186 -10.02 18.77 -11.53
C LYS A 186 -9.91 19.15 -13.00
N LYS A 187 -11.01 19.01 -13.74
CA LYS A 187 -11.12 19.48 -15.13
C LYS A 187 -11.18 20.99 -15.21
#